data_840b024cfc26cecb8f8a8a55cba51d31
#
_entry.id   840b024cfc26cecb8f8a8a55cba51d31
#
_cell.length_a   1.000
_cell.length_b   1.000
_cell.length_c   1.000
_cell.angle_alpha   90.00
_cell.angle_beta   90.00
_cell.angle_gamma   90.00
#
_symmetry.space_group_name_H-M   'P 1'
#
loop_
_entity.id
_entity.type
_entity.pdbx_description
1 polymer ?
#
loop_
_entity_poly.entity_id
_entity_poly.type
_entity_poly.pdbx_seq_one_letter_code
_entity_poly.pdbx_strand_id
1 'polypeptide(L)'
;MKKISILFVLVGLIVLSFHCKENKSDQTKGRIAFLKGEISVQRGEQKFKAIVSQEILNGDVILTGPKSVATLVFGENSTVIEVQSDSKFQVKESSDEKNFFQDKGSSWILTNKLLKGEKMNLHTPTTTAGVRGTKFYTSVYGDMTFTCHCEGRIELENHQNHSKKINDADYLSVAKGDKTIYITPSDLQKLNVPYLHNHSEIENSLVGAQNKMTPEQFQIIYELAKKKLESIE
;
A
#
# COMPACT_ATOMS: atom_id res chain seq x y z
N MET A 1 2.62 -76.53 8.31
CA MET A 1 3.47 -75.69 7.47
C MET A 1 2.59 -74.77 6.59
N LYS A 2 1.94 -73.73 7.12
CA LYS A 2 1.19 -72.73 6.31
C LYS A 2 0.75 -71.52 7.18
N LYS A 3 1.64 -70.99 8.01
CA LYS A 3 1.28 -69.77 8.84
C LYS A 3 2.28 -68.66 8.79
N ILE A 4 3.25 -68.63 7.85
CA ILE A 4 4.29 -67.59 7.77
C ILE A 4 4.06 -66.55 6.64
N SER A 5 3.12 -66.85 5.73
CA SER A 5 2.94 -66.01 4.51
C SER A 5 2.00 -64.77 4.64
N ILE A 6 1.26 -64.65 5.75
CA ILE A 6 0.27 -63.53 5.91
C ILE A 6 0.87 -62.34 6.63
N LEU A 7 1.97 -62.50 7.35
CA LEU A 7 2.56 -61.37 8.13
C LEU A 7 3.37 -60.41 7.27
N PHE A 8 3.86 -60.83 6.10
CA PHE A 8 4.64 -59.99 5.19
C PHE A 8 3.80 -59.08 4.28
N VAL A 9 2.53 -59.38 4.11
CA VAL A 9 1.61 -58.53 3.28
C VAL A 9 1.08 -57.35 4.07
N LEU A 10 1.01 -57.38 5.40
CA LEU A 10 0.48 -56.30 6.24
C LEU A 10 1.50 -55.20 6.55
N VAL A 11 2.81 -55.46 6.42
CA VAL A 11 3.88 -54.48 6.63
C VAL A 11 4.12 -53.61 5.38
N GLY A 12 3.74 -54.08 4.20
CA GLY A 12 3.90 -53.37 2.93
C GLY A 12 2.89 -52.23 2.68
N LEU A 13 1.80 -52.12 3.45
CA LEU A 13 0.72 -51.15 3.20
C LEU A 13 0.79 -49.88 4.05
N ILE A 14 1.77 -49.78 4.96
CA ILE A 14 1.88 -48.63 5.89
C ILE A 14 2.80 -47.51 5.36
N VAL A 15 3.49 -47.68 4.24
CA VAL A 15 4.55 -46.75 3.78
C VAL A 15 4.09 -45.75 2.72
N LEU A 16 2.81 -45.71 2.34
CA LEU A 16 2.34 -44.87 1.23
C LEU A 16 1.43 -43.70 1.62
N SER A 17 1.53 -43.20 2.83
CA SER A 17 0.79 -41.94 3.21
C SER A 17 1.70 -40.81 3.65
N PHE A 18 2.86 -40.65 3.01
CA PHE A 18 3.47 -39.30 2.97
C PHE A 18 2.67 -38.45 1.98
N HIS A 19 1.53 -37.96 2.46
CA HIS A 19 0.92 -36.78 1.83
C HIS A 19 1.89 -35.66 2.02
N CYS A 20 2.66 -35.31 0.98
CA CYS A 20 3.17 -33.98 0.81
C CYS A 20 1.97 -33.06 0.85
N LYS A 21 1.72 -32.41 1.99
CA LYS A 21 0.96 -31.19 1.99
C LYS A 21 1.78 -30.23 1.14
N GLU A 22 1.43 -30.07 -0.12
CA GLU A 22 1.74 -28.84 -0.83
C GLU A 22 1.23 -27.71 0.05
N ASN A 23 2.14 -27.05 0.76
CA ASN A 23 1.90 -25.70 1.22
C ASN A 23 1.70 -24.87 -0.06
N LYS A 24 0.47 -24.78 -0.54
CA LYS A 24 0.07 -23.64 -1.34
C LYS A 24 0.32 -22.43 -0.46
N SER A 25 1.49 -21.86 -0.57
CA SER A 25 1.70 -20.49 -0.17
C SER A 25 0.81 -19.69 -1.11
N ASP A 26 -0.34 -19.32 -0.63
CA ASP A 26 -1.25 -18.37 -1.26
C ASP A 26 -0.56 -17.00 -1.17
N GLN A 27 0.60 -16.88 -1.84
CA GLN A 27 1.33 -15.64 -1.96
C GLN A 27 0.61 -14.86 -3.04
N THR A 28 -0.04 -13.78 -2.66
CA THR A 28 -0.55 -12.81 -3.62
C THR A 28 0.65 -12.29 -4.41
N LYS A 29 0.77 -12.80 -5.62
CA LYS A 29 1.91 -12.49 -6.47
C LYS A 29 1.72 -11.10 -7.04
N GLY A 30 2.45 -10.14 -6.48
CA GLY A 30 2.63 -8.84 -7.08
C GLY A 30 3.71 -8.89 -8.17
N ARG A 31 3.67 -7.95 -9.08
CA ARG A 31 4.72 -7.76 -10.08
C ARG A 31 5.00 -6.28 -10.30
N ILE A 32 6.22 -5.98 -10.72
CA ILE A 32 6.60 -4.65 -11.17
C ILE A 32 6.14 -4.49 -12.61
N ALA A 33 5.20 -3.56 -12.85
CA ALA A 33 4.67 -3.29 -14.18
C ALA A 33 5.45 -2.20 -14.91
N PHE A 34 6.01 -1.23 -14.18
CA PHE A 34 6.74 -0.10 -14.74
C PHE A 34 7.80 0.42 -13.79
N LEU A 35 8.90 0.90 -14.34
CA LEU A 35 10.01 1.53 -13.61
C LEU A 35 10.52 2.76 -14.34
N LYS A 36 10.81 3.82 -13.59
CA LYS A 36 11.52 5.01 -14.05
C LYS A 36 12.50 5.45 -12.98
N GLY A 37 13.76 5.67 -13.33
CA GLY A 37 14.81 6.12 -12.42
C GLY A 37 15.48 4.99 -11.64
N GLU A 38 15.93 5.27 -10.43
CA GLU A 38 16.65 4.33 -9.57
C GLU A 38 15.70 3.63 -8.62
N ILE A 39 15.45 2.35 -8.86
CA ILE A 39 14.60 1.52 -8.01
C ILE A 39 15.35 0.25 -7.61
N SER A 40 15.25 -0.10 -6.35
CA SER A 40 15.76 -1.36 -5.82
C SER A 40 14.70 -2.10 -5.02
N VAL A 41 14.81 -3.41 -5.00
CA VAL A 41 14.05 -4.30 -4.13
C VAL A 41 14.99 -4.84 -3.07
N GLN A 42 14.59 -4.74 -1.82
CA GLN A 42 15.26 -5.40 -0.70
C GLN A 42 14.42 -6.60 -0.27
N ARG A 43 15.01 -7.77 -0.29
CA ARG A 43 14.43 -9.06 0.12
C ARG A 43 15.29 -9.67 1.20
N GLY A 44 14.83 -9.61 2.45
CA GLY A 44 15.66 -9.93 3.60
C GLY A 44 16.89 -9.01 3.67
N GLU A 45 18.09 -9.60 3.71
CA GLU A 45 19.34 -8.85 3.73
C GLU A 45 19.86 -8.46 2.33
N GLN A 46 19.28 -9.02 1.28
CA GLN A 46 19.73 -8.76 -0.09
C GLN A 46 19.03 -7.53 -0.67
N LYS A 47 19.80 -6.69 -1.34
CA LYS A 47 19.32 -5.54 -2.10
C LYS A 47 19.80 -5.65 -3.54
N PHE A 48 18.88 -5.56 -4.48
CA PHE A 48 19.16 -5.67 -5.92
C PHE A 48 18.35 -4.65 -6.72
N LYS A 49 18.83 -4.34 -7.91
CA LYS A 49 18.15 -3.43 -8.83
C LYS A 49 16.84 -4.06 -9.28
N ALA A 50 15.76 -3.28 -9.24
CA ALA A 50 14.46 -3.71 -9.74
C ALA A 50 14.45 -3.83 -11.27
N ILE A 51 13.69 -4.80 -11.79
CA ILE A 51 13.45 -4.97 -13.22
C ILE A 51 11.94 -5.10 -13.49
N VAL A 52 11.50 -4.71 -14.69
CA VAL A 52 10.10 -4.87 -15.12
C VAL A 52 9.75 -6.36 -15.19
N SER A 53 8.52 -6.69 -14.86
CA SER A 53 7.97 -8.05 -14.73
C SER A 53 8.53 -8.86 -13.56
N GLN A 54 9.41 -8.28 -12.73
CA GLN A 54 9.90 -8.92 -11.53
C GLN A 54 8.75 -9.22 -10.56
N GLU A 55 8.72 -10.43 -10.03
CA GLU A 55 7.78 -10.84 -9.00
C GLU A 55 8.12 -10.19 -7.67
N ILE A 56 7.08 -9.65 -7.01
CA ILE A 56 7.15 -9.08 -5.68
C ILE A 56 6.64 -10.12 -4.69
N LEU A 57 7.45 -10.42 -3.69
CA LEU A 57 7.14 -11.40 -2.66
C LEU A 57 6.77 -10.72 -1.34
N ASN A 58 6.12 -11.48 -0.48
CA ASN A 58 5.84 -11.05 0.89
C ASN A 58 7.16 -10.72 1.62
N GLY A 59 7.20 -9.54 2.24
CA GLY A 59 8.37 -9.02 2.92
C GLY A 59 9.28 -8.13 2.06
N ASP A 60 9.09 -8.11 0.74
CA ASP A 60 9.87 -7.23 -0.14
C ASP A 60 9.66 -5.76 0.20
N VAL A 61 10.74 -4.99 0.17
CA VAL A 61 10.74 -3.55 0.33
C VAL A 61 11.17 -2.90 -0.98
N ILE A 62 10.31 -2.07 -1.53
CA ILE A 62 10.58 -1.26 -2.71
C ILE A 62 11.18 0.07 -2.26
N LEU A 63 12.35 0.38 -2.77
CA LEU A 63 13.07 1.62 -2.49
C LEU A 63 13.21 2.40 -3.79
N THR A 64 12.70 3.62 -3.82
CA THR A 64 12.82 4.53 -4.95
C THR A 64 13.77 5.68 -4.60
N GLY A 65 14.61 6.06 -5.54
CA GLY A 65 15.49 7.22 -5.42
C GLY A 65 14.82 8.52 -5.91
N PRO A 66 15.59 9.61 -6.03
CA PRO A 66 15.09 10.88 -6.57
C PRO A 66 14.59 10.73 -8.01
N LYS A 67 13.50 11.43 -8.34
CA LYS A 67 12.87 11.43 -9.67
C LYS A 67 12.52 10.03 -10.20
N SER A 68 12.26 9.10 -9.29
CA SER A 68 12.00 7.70 -9.58
C SER A 68 10.54 7.33 -9.32
N VAL A 69 10.05 6.34 -10.05
CA VAL A 69 8.69 5.82 -9.91
C VAL A 69 8.69 4.33 -10.19
N ALA A 70 8.01 3.56 -9.34
CA ALA A 70 7.74 2.14 -9.56
C ALA A 70 6.22 1.89 -9.54
N THR A 71 5.70 1.20 -10.57
CA THR A 71 4.30 0.75 -10.58
C THR A 71 4.25 -0.73 -10.27
N LEU A 72 3.55 -1.07 -9.20
CA LEU A 72 3.31 -2.43 -8.73
C LEU A 72 1.87 -2.82 -9.04
N VAL A 73 1.66 -4.07 -9.43
CA VAL A 73 0.34 -4.61 -9.75
C VAL A 73 0.13 -5.91 -9.00
N PHE A 74 -1.01 -6.05 -8.36
CA PHE A 74 -1.40 -7.23 -7.59
C PHE A 74 -2.74 -7.77 -8.08
N GLY A 75 -2.92 -9.09 -8.01
CA GLY A 75 -4.19 -9.77 -8.22
C GLY A 75 -4.86 -9.41 -9.54
N GLU A 76 -4.35 -9.86 -10.68
CA GLU A 76 -4.91 -9.61 -12.04
C GLU A 76 -5.31 -8.14 -12.28
N ASN A 77 -4.48 -7.19 -11.80
CA ASN A 77 -4.71 -5.75 -11.84
C ASN A 77 -5.81 -5.24 -10.88
N SER A 78 -6.21 -6.03 -9.90
CA SER A 78 -7.20 -5.59 -8.89
C SER A 78 -6.67 -4.47 -7.99
N THR A 79 -5.35 -4.39 -7.81
CA THR A 79 -4.68 -3.33 -7.05
C THR A 79 -3.46 -2.84 -7.83
N VAL A 80 -3.41 -1.55 -8.09
CA VAL A 80 -2.28 -0.85 -8.71
C VAL A 80 -1.73 0.14 -7.72
N ILE A 81 -0.41 0.08 -7.47
CA ILE A 81 0.28 0.98 -6.55
C ILE A 81 1.42 1.65 -7.31
N GLU A 82 1.40 2.97 -7.35
CA GLU A 82 2.50 3.76 -7.86
C GLU A 82 3.30 4.33 -6.70
N VAL A 83 4.47 3.76 -6.44
CA VAL A 83 5.44 4.23 -5.45
C VAL A 83 6.27 5.34 -6.07
N GLN A 84 6.18 6.54 -5.50
CA GLN A 84 6.82 7.74 -6.03
C GLN A 84 8.25 7.92 -5.53
N SER A 85 8.88 9.04 -5.87
CA SER A 85 10.29 9.33 -5.53
C SER A 85 10.56 9.29 -4.03
N ASP A 86 11.78 8.93 -3.66
CA ASP A 86 12.32 8.95 -2.30
C ASP A 86 11.51 8.16 -1.27
N SER A 87 10.86 7.09 -1.73
CA SER A 87 9.93 6.28 -0.94
C SER A 87 10.54 4.97 -0.47
N LYS A 88 10.01 4.50 0.67
CA LYS A 88 10.23 3.16 1.19
C LYS A 88 8.87 2.50 1.41
N PHE A 89 8.58 1.47 0.62
CA PHE A 89 7.29 0.82 0.55
C PHE A 89 7.48 -0.70 0.70
N GLN A 90 6.84 -1.31 1.69
CA GLN A 90 6.94 -2.74 1.97
C GLN A 90 5.63 -3.45 1.67
N VAL A 91 5.74 -4.63 1.07
CA VAL A 91 4.63 -5.59 0.90
C VAL A 91 4.66 -6.55 2.07
N LYS A 92 3.56 -6.64 2.82
CA LYS A 92 3.42 -7.59 3.92
C LYS A 92 2.03 -8.19 3.88
N GLU A 93 1.94 -9.44 3.50
CA GLU A 93 0.68 -10.13 3.29
C GLU A 93 0.38 -11.15 4.40
N SER A 94 -0.89 -11.27 4.72
CA SER A 94 -1.48 -12.43 5.37
C SER A 94 -2.46 -13.12 4.41
N SER A 95 -2.94 -14.32 4.73
CA SER A 95 -3.76 -15.14 3.84
C SER A 95 -5.02 -14.46 3.29
N ASP A 96 -5.58 -13.49 4.01
CA ASP A 96 -6.88 -12.88 3.70
C ASP A 96 -6.80 -11.34 3.56
N GLU A 97 -5.63 -10.74 3.80
CA GLU A 97 -5.46 -9.29 3.79
C GLU A 97 -4.20 -8.88 3.06
N LYS A 98 -4.34 -7.95 2.12
CA LYS A 98 -3.22 -7.26 1.48
C LYS A 98 -2.80 -6.12 2.39
N ASN A 99 -1.67 -6.26 3.05
CA ASN A 99 -1.10 -5.23 3.90
C ASN A 99 0.12 -4.62 3.24
N PHE A 100 0.13 -3.30 3.16
CA PHE A 100 1.23 -2.51 2.65
C PHE A 100 1.72 -1.56 3.73
N PHE A 101 3.02 -1.27 3.74
CA PHE A 101 3.64 -0.34 4.69
C PHE A 101 4.41 0.71 3.92
N GLN A 102 4.09 1.97 4.17
CA GLN A 102 4.81 3.11 3.63
C GLN A 102 5.50 3.84 4.77
N ASP A 103 6.81 3.63 4.91
CA ASP A 103 7.60 4.25 5.99
C ASP A 103 7.91 5.72 5.69
N LYS A 104 8.13 6.06 4.42
CA LYS A 104 8.40 7.42 3.94
C LYS A 104 8.06 7.58 2.48
N GLY A 105 7.98 8.82 2.02
CA GLY A 105 7.69 9.17 0.64
C GLY A 105 6.20 9.09 0.34
N SER A 106 5.85 8.82 -0.91
CA SER A 106 4.48 8.93 -1.38
C SER A 106 4.07 7.79 -2.29
N SER A 107 2.79 7.46 -2.27
CA SER A 107 2.22 6.50 -3.21
C SER A 107 0.80 6.88 -3.63
N TRP A 108 0.47 6.55 -4.87
CA TRP A 108 -0.89 6.47 -5.36
C TRP A 108 -1.36 5.03 -5.30
N ILE A 109 -2.59 4.82 -4.86
CA ILE A 109 -3.17 3.50 -4.75
C ILE A 109 -4.54 3.50 -5.40
N LEU A 110 -4.70 2.58 -6.34
CA LEU A 110 -5.94 2.26 -7.01
C LEU A 110 -6.30 0.82 -6.66
N THR A 111 -7.42 0.62 -5.98
CA THR A 111 -8.02 -0.69 -5.82
C THR A 111 -9.31 -0.75 -6.60
N ASN A 112 -9.39 -1.66 -7.56
CA ASN A 112 -10.64 -2.03 -8.17
C ASN A 112 -11.49 -2.81 -7.15
N LYS A 113 -12.70 -3.19 -7.51
CA LYS A 113 -13.60 -3.94 -6.65
C LYS A 113 -12.88 -5.21 -6.14
N LEU A 114 -12.50 -5.20 -4.87
CA LEU A 114 -11.94 -6.37 -4.20
C LEU A 114 -12.95 -7.52 -4.21
N LEU A 115 -12.49 -8.75 -4.30
CA LEU A 115 -13.33 -9.94 -4.18
C LEU A 115 -14.03 -9.95 -2.81
N LYS A 116 -15.14 -10.69 -2.72
CA LYS A 116 -15.89 -10.79 -1.46
C LYS A 116 -15.00 -11.39 -0.37
N GLY A 117 -14.73 -10.62 0.68
CA GLY A 117 -13.87 -11.04 1.79
C GLY A 117 -12.44 -10.49 1.75
N GLU A 118 -11.95 -10.03 0.60
CA GLU A 118 -10.63 -9.39 0.53
C GLU A 118 -10.64 -8.02 1.23
N LYS A 119 -9.59 -7.78 1.99
CA LYS A 119 -9.30 -6.49 2.61
C LYS A 119 -7.94 -6.00 2.14
N MET A 120 -7.81 -4.70 2.07
CA MET A 120 -6.53 -4.06 1.82
C MET A 120 -6.30 -2.96 2.84
N ASN A 121 -5.11 -2.94 3.42
CA ASN A 121 -4.69 -1.93 4.37
C ASN A 121 -3.37 -1.30 3.91
N LEU A 122 -3.29 0.02 4.00
CA LEU A 122 -2.04 0.75 3.93
C LEU A 122 -1.69 1.28 5.31
N HIS A 123 -0.58 0.82 5.83
CA HIS A 123 -0.01 1.26 7.10
C HIS A 123 1.06 2.32 6.85
N THR A 124 1.06 3.34 7.69
CA THR A 124 2.09 4.38 7.75
C THR A 124 2.57 4.50 9.20
N PRO A 125 3.56 5.33 9.54
CA PRO A 125 3.95 5.52 10.93
C PRO A 125 2.84 6.02 11.86
N THR A 126 1.84 6.74 11.35
CA THR A 126 0.80 7.38 12.18
C THR A 126 -0.60 6.83 11.97
N THR A 127 -0.87 6.19 10.81
CA THR A 127 -2.23 5.75 10.45
C THR A 127 -2.26 4.42 9.73
N THR A 128 -3.41 3.76 9.81
CA THR A 128 -3.82 2.67 8.90
C THR A 128 -5.01 3.13 8.09
N ALA A 129 -4.90 3.04 6.76
CA ALA A 129 -6.01 3.23 5.84
C ALA A 129 -6.53 1.87 5.36
N GLY A 130 -7.70 1.48 5.85
CA GLY A 130 -8.44 0.32 5.38
C GLY A 130 -9.33 0.72 4.20
N VAL A 131 -9.23 0.01 3.07
CA VAL A 131 -9.89 0.41 1.83
C VAL A 131 -10.61 -0.73 1.14
N ARG A 132 -11.63 -0.36 0.37
CA ARG A 132 -12.37 -1.28 -0.48
C ARG A 132 -12.90 -0.58 -1.73
N GLY A 133 -12.23 -0.79 -2.86
CA GLY A 133 -12.61 -0.15 -4.13
C GLY A 133 -12.42 1.37 -4.07
N THR A 134 -11.18 1.83 -3.92
CA THR A 134 -10.84 3.23 -3.67
C THR A 134 -9.67 3.67 -4.51
N LYS A 135 -9.61 4.98 -4.75
CA LYS A 135 -8.44 5.69 -5.26
C LYS A 135 -8.01 6.70 -4.23
N PHE A 136 -6.76 6.66 -3.82
CA PHE A 136 -6.24 7.59 -2.83
C PHE A 136 -4.73 7.77 -2.95
N TYR A 137 -4.28 8.87 -2.39
CA TYR A 137 -2.88 9.22 -2.30
C TYR A 137 -2.45 9.30 -0.86
N THR A 138 -1.26 8.79 -0.55
CA THR A 138 -0.66 8.92 0.78
C THR A 138 0.76 9.46 0.67
N SER A 139 1.10 10.38 1.55
CA SER A 139 2.45 10.91 1.70
C SER A 139 2.86 10.90 3.17
N VAL A 140 4.01 10.31 3.46
CA VAL A 140 4.67 10.37 4.76
C VAL A 140 5.80 11.38 4.66
N TYR A 141 5.64 12.51 5.35
CA TYR A 141 6.58 13.61 5.34
C TYR A 141 6.90 14.07 6.76
N GLY A 142 8.15 13.90 7.17
CA GLY A 142 8.55 14.11 8.56
C GLY A 142 7.81 13.16 9.50
N ASP A 143 7.16 13.71 10.49
CA ASP A 143 6.34 12.98 11.49
C ASP A 143 4.82 13.01 11.17
N MET A 144 4.46 13.42 9.96
CA MET A 144 3.08 13.51 9.50
C MET A 144 2.76 12.52 8.40
N THR A 145 1.55 12.01 8.41
CA THR A 145 0.96 11.29 7.28
C THR A 145 -0.18 12.10 6.69
N PHE A 146 -0.11 12.33 5.39
CA PHE A 146 -1.13 12.98 4.57
C PHE A 146 -1.85 11.90 3.77
N THR A 147 -3.17 11.80 3.89
CA THR A 147 -3.98 10.87 3.10
C THR A 147 -5.09 11.63 2.38
N CYS A 148 -5.03 11.65 1.04
CA CYS A 148 -6.06 12.24 0.22
C CYS A 148 -7.14 11.21 -0.07
N HIS A 149 -8.36 11.52 0.30
CA HIS A 149 -9.55 10.70 0.06
C HIS A 149 -10.18 11.11 -1.26
N CYS A 150 -9.70 10.51 -2.33
CA CYS A 150 -10.07 10.95 -3.66
C CYS A 150 -11.37 10.30 -4.17
N GLU A 151 -11.47 8.99 -4.10
CA GLU A 151 -12.67 8.26 -4.54
C GLU A 151 -12.87 7.03 -3.67
N GLY A 152 -14.13 6.72 -3.37
CA GLY A 152 -14.52 5.54 -2.61
C GLY A 152 -14.54 5.78 -1.11
N ARG A 153 -14.40 4.70 -0.34
CA ARG A 153 -14.55 4.73 1.12
C ARG A 153 -13.28 4.26 1.78
N ILE A 154 -12.73 5.09 2.66
CA ILE A 154 -11.53 4.80 3.43
C ILE A 154 -11.89 4.82 4.91
N GLU A 155 -11.55 3.76 5.64
CA GLU A 155 -11.52 3.76 7.10
C GLU A 155 -10.11 4.11 7.55
N LEU A 156 -9.94 5.30 8.13
CA LEU A 156 -8.66 5.76 8.66
C LEU A 156 -8.63 5.57 10.16
N GLU A 157 -7.64 4.83 10.65
CA GLU A 157 -7.35 4.64 12.07
C GLU A 157 -6.05 5.34 12.44
N ASN A 158 -6.06 6.18 13.48
CA ASN A 158 -4.87 6.75 14.08
C ASN A 158 -4.24 5.74 15.02
N HIS A 159 -2.92 5.49 14.91
CA HIS A 159 -2.25 4.45 15.69
C HIS A 159 -2.12 4.76 17.17
N GLN A 160 -2.06 6.04 17.53
CA GLN A 160 -1.76 6.42 18.92
C GLN A 160 -3.00 6.47 19.79
N ASN A 161 -4.11 7.02 19.29
CA ASN A 161 -5.36 7.14 20.06
C ASN A 161 -6.45 6.15 19.62
N HIS A 162 -6.17 5.31 18.60
CA HIS A 162 -7.09 4.32 18.01
C HIS A 162 -8.42 4.91 17.51
N SER A 163 -8.47 6.23 17.32
CA SER A 163 -9.64 6.85 16.72
C SER A 163 -9.81 6.39 15.28
N LYS A 164 -11.04 6.05 14.91
CA LYS A 164 -11.40 5.62 13.57
C LYS A 164 -12.38 6.60 12.95
N LYS A 165 -12.14 6.92 11.68
CA LYS A 165 -13.08 7.70 10.90
C LYS A 165 -13.22 7.09 9.51
N ILE A 166 -14.48 6.95 9.10
CA ILE A 166 -14.80 6.59 7.73
C ILE A 166 -14.93 7.86 6.92
N ASN A 167 -14.15 7.93 5.88
CA ASN A 167 -14.07 9.08 5.00
C ASN A 167 -14.68 8.69 3.64
N ASP A 168 -15.75 9.36 3.31
CA ASP A 168 -16.52 9.21 2.06
C ASP A 168 -16.64 10.54 1.30
N ALA A 169 -15.90 11.54 1.72
CA ALA A 169 -15.88 12.87 1.15
C ALA A 169 -14.47 13.27 0.71
N ASP A 170 -14.42 14.17 -0.24
CA ASP A 170 -13.21 14.71 -0.84
C ASP A 170 -12.50 15.68 0.11
N TYR A 171 -11.54 15.17 0.87
CA TYR A 171 -10.67 15.98 1.74
C TYR A 171 -9.34 15.28 2.02
N LEU A 172 -8.37 16.06 2.48
CA LEU A 172 -7.07 15.58 2.91
C LEU A 172 -7.07 15.44 4.43
N SER A 173 -6.84 14.23 4.93
CA SER A 173 -6.54 14.02 6.34
C SER A 173 -5.04 14.15 6.59
N VAL A 174 -4.67 14.74 7.74
CA VAL A 174 -3.28 14.82 8.19
C VAL A 174 -3.21 14.33 9.62
N ALA A 175 -2.41 13.30 9.84
CA ALA A 175 -2.19 12.71 11.15
C ALA A 175 -0.77 12.95 11.65
N LYS A 176 -0.65 13.38 12.91
CA LYS A 176 0.61 13.53 13.65
C LYS A 176 0.39 13.15 15.10
N GLY A 177 1.14 12.15 15.59
CA GLY A 177 0.92 11.62 16.92
C GLY A 177 -0.53 11.14 17.10
N ASP A 178 -1.17 11.56 18.17
CA ASP A 178 -2.58 11.26 18.49
C ASP A 178 -3.59 12.20 17.79
N LYS A 179 -3.12 13.24 17.10
CA LYS A 179 -3.96 14.24 16.46
C LYS A 179 -4.21 13.89 14.99
N THR A 180 -5.44 14.09 14.55
CA THR A 180 -5.83 13.98 13.14
C THR A 180 -6.69 15.17 12.76
N ILE A 181 -6.29 15.91 11.73
CA ILE A 181 -7.03 17.06 11.18
C ILE A 181 -7.46 16.79 9.75
N TYR A 182 -8.33 17.65 9.26
CA TYR A 182 -8.84 17.61 7.90
C TYR A 182 -8.65 18.95 7.21
N ILE A 183 -8.17 18.91 5.97
CA ILE A 183 -8.03 20.03 5.06
C ILE A 183 -9.02 19.84 3.92
N THR A 184 -9.96 20.75 3.79
CA THR A 184 -11.03 20.68 2.81
C THR A 184 -10.65 21.43 1.52
N PRO A 185 -11.33 21.19 0.39
CA PRO A 185 -11.18 22.01 -0.82
C PRO A 185 -11.35 23.50 -0.56
N SER A 186 -12.29 23.87 0.34
CA SER A 186 -12.49 25.28 0.74
C SER A 186 -11.29 25.89 1.47
N ASP A 187 -10.59 25.10 2.29
CA ASP A 187 -9.35 25.56 2.94
C ASP A 187 -8.26 25.86 1.90
N LEU A 188 -8.11 24.99 0.90
CA LEU A 188 -7.12 25.16 -0.17
C LEU A 188 -7.47 26.33 -1.09
N GLN A 189 -8.75 26.50 -1.40
CA GLN A 189 -9.22 27.62 -2.22
C GLN A 189 -8.88 28.98 -1.58
N LYS A 190 -9.02 29.11 -0.27
CA LYS A 190 -8.64 30.32 0.49
C LYS A 190 -7.15 30.65 0.39
N LEU A 191 -6.32 29.65 0.10
CA LEU A 191 -4.88 29.77 -0.04
C LEU A 191 -4.43 29.84 -1.52
N ASN A 192 -5.38 29.90 -2.46
CA ASN A 192 -5.13 29.84 -3.89
C ASN A 192 -4.31 28.60 -4.30
N VAL A 193 -4.43 27.50 -3.54
CA VAL A 193 -3.87 26.21 -3.91
C VAL A 193 -4.92 25.46 -4.72
N PRO A 194 -4.68 25.17 -5.98
CA PRO A 194 -5.62 24.42 -6.78
C PRO A 194 -5.75 23.02 -6.19
N TYR A 195 -6.98 22.61 -5.92
CA TYR A 195 -7.30 21.24 -5.55
C TYR A 195 -7.36 20.38 -6.82
N LEU A 196 -6.18 19.98 -7.26
CA LEU A 196 -6.03 19.26 -8.52
C LEU A 196 -5.83 17.77 -8.24
N HIS A 197 -6.92 17.09 -7.91
CA HIS A 197 -6.95 15.64 -7.99
C HIS A 197 -7.64 15.23 -9.29
N ASN A 198 -6.85 14.91 -10.29
CA ASN A 198 -7.35 14.26 -11.47
C ASN A 198 -7.09 12.76 -11.35
N HIS A 199 -8.10 12.03 -10.92
CA HIS A 199 -8.01 10.58 -10.68
C HIS A 199 -7.89 9.78 -11.97
N SER A 200 -8.21 10.35 -13.11
CA SER A 200 -8.07 9.72 -14.42
C SER A 200 -6.62 9.40 -14.78
N GLU A 201 -5.67 9.99 -14.08
CA GLU A 201 -4.25 9.83 -14.36
C GLU A 201 -3.71 8.45 -14.00
N ILE A 202 -4.18 7.85 -12.90
CA ILE A 202 -3.80 6.48 -12.55
C ILE A 202 -4.43 5.47 -13.51
N GLU A 203 -5.63 5.77 -14.02
CA GLU A 203 -6.36 4.90 -14.94
C GLU A 203 -5.74 4.88 -16.33
N ASN A 204 -5.21 6.01 -16.78
CA ASN A 204 -4.76 6.21 -18.15
C ASN A 204 -3.25 6.21 -18.32
N SER A 205 -2.47 6.21 -17.24
CA SER A 205 -1.02 6.29 -17.29
C SER A 205 -0.37 5.41 -16.23
N LEU A 206 0.45 4.45 -16.68
CA LEU A 206 1.40 3.73 -15.83
C LEU A 206 2.59 4.63 -15.39
N VAL A 207 2.56 5.93 -15.68
CA VAL A 207 3.70 6.85 -15.55
C VAL A 207 3.41 7.99 -14.60
N GLY A 208 2.40 7.85 -13.76
CA GLY A 208 2.08 8.82 -12.73
C GLY A 208 1.44 10.11 -13.21
N ALA A 209 0.80 10.75 -12.28
CA ALA A 209 0.01 11.95 -12.45
C ALA A 209 0.79 13.09 -13.13
N GLN A 210 0.31 13.57 -14.27
CA GLN A 210 0.92 14.70 -14.96
C GLN A 210 0.69 16.03 -14.24
N ASN A 211 -0.38 16.12 -13.44
CA ASN A 211 -0.73 17.31 -12.65
C ASN A 211 -0.33 17.13 -11.18
N LYS A 212 0.93 16.82 -10.96
CA LYS A 212 1.47 16.72 -9.60
C LYS A 212 1.42 18.09 -8.92
N MET A 213 1.04 18.06 -7.66
CA MET A 213 1.24 19.23 -6.79
C MET A 213 2.73 19.63 -6.83
N THR A 214 2.99 20.91 -7.02
CA THR A 214 4.38 21.40 -6.96
C THR A 214 4.92 21.36 -5.54
N PRO A 215 6.24 21.31 -5.33
CA PRO A 215 6.84 21.38 -4.00
C PRO A 215 6.37 22.61 -3.19
N GLU A 216 6.20 23.76 -3.86
CA GLU A 216 5.72 24.98 -3.25
C GLU A 216 4.27 24.85 -2.78
N GLN A 217 3.40 24.25 -3.59
CA GLN A 217 2.01 23.98 -3.21
C GLN A 217 1.93 22.99 -2.03
N PHE A 218 2.78 21.96 -2.03
CA PHE A 218 2.85 21.04 -0.90
C PHE A 218 3.33 21.74 0.37
N GLN A 219 4.29 22.65 0.27
CA GLN A 219 4.77 23.42 1.41
C GLN A 219 3.65 24.28 2.03
N ILE A 220 2.80 24.89 1.22
CA ILE A 220 1.64 25.66 1.72
C ILE A 220 0.69 24.74 2.50
N ILE A 221 0.40 23.54 1.98
CA ILE A 221 -0.44 22.57 2.67
C ILE A 221 0.21 22.08 3.97
N TYR A 222 1.50 21.86 3.96
CA TYR A 222 2.26 21.44 5.14
C TYR A 222 2.18 22.51 6.25
N GLU A 223 2.38 23.80 5.93
CA GLU A 223 2.26 24.89 6.91
C GLU A 223 0.82 25.04 7.43
N LEU A 224 -0.19 24.90 6.56
CA LEU A 224 -1.58 24.88 6.99
C LEU A 224 -1.86 23.71 7.96
N ALA A 225 -1.34 22.53 7.66
CA ALA A 225 -1.47 21.37 8.51
C ALA A 225 -0.86 21.58 9.90
N LYS A 226 0.36 22.13 9.96
CA LYS A 226 1.02 22.48 11.22
C LYS A 226 0.15 23.44 12.04
N LYS A 227 -0.30 24.54 11.44
CA LYS A 227 -1.13 25.55 12.12
C LYS A 227 -2.43 24.93 12.65
N LYS A 228 -3.09 24.06 11.87
CA LYS A 228 -4.32 23.38 12.32
C LYS A 228 -4.03 22.40 13.46
N LEU A 229 -2.93 21.64 13.42
CA LEU A 229 -2.53 20.72 14.47
C LEU A 229 -2.16 21.43 15.79
N GLU A 230 -1.52 22.59 15.71
CA GLU A 230 -1.19 23.44 16.85
C GLU A 230 -2.42 24.07 17.49
N SER A 231 -3.49 24.28 16.72
CA SER A 231 -4.74 24.87 17.24
C SER A 231 -5.68 23.86 17.95
N ILE A 232 -5.35 22.57 17.91
CA ILE A 232 -6.08 21.54 18.65
C ILE A 232 -5.27 21.27 19.92
N GLU A 233 -5.59 21.99 20.99
CA GLU A 233 -5.12 21.70 22.34
C GLU A 233 -6.02 20.70 23.05
#